data_bd21bb458b3aac9e238d3229a1d7e5d1
#
_entry.id   bd21bb458b3aac9e238d3229a1d7e5d1
#
_cell.length_a   1.000
_cell.length_b   1.000
_cell.length_c   1.000
_cell.angle_alpha   90.00
_cell.angle_beta   90.00
_cell.angle_gamma   90.00
#
_symmetry.space_group_name_H-M   'P 1'
#
loop_
_entity.id
_entity.type
_entity.pdbx_description
1 polymer ?
#
loop_
_entity_poly.entity_id
_entity_poly.type
_entity_poly.pdbx_seq_one_letter_code
_entity_poly.pdbx_strand_id
1 'polypeptide(L)'
;MNLSVNLNKIALLRNSRGSNTPSLEAYAYQAIALGVDGLTLHPRPDHRHATSNDALNIGSLCKERSLEFNLEGNPFSQPKNEFLGFYELCLQAKPDQITLVPDGEGQLTSDSGWEPGFRDSELKSFITKTNELTCRTSLFINADIESVEYASDMNFDRIEIYTGPFAHAYLLGKNELQVNCDKIKEVINRAQDLGLGVNAGHDLSLDNIELLKECGPIDEVSIGHAIMTDSLKYGFDATIMKYINIIREK
;
A
#
# COMPACT_ATOMS: atom_id res chain seq x y z
N MET A 1 4.71 13.82 -4.93
CA MET A 1 4.09 12.64 -4.31
C MET A 1 3.25 11.91 -5.35
N ASN A 2 3.40 10.58 -5.48
CA ASN A 2 2.65 9.75 -6.42
C ASN A 2 1.38 9.20 -5.77
N LEU A 3 0.34 8.92 -6.58
CA LEU A 3 -0.87 8.23 -6.16
C LEU A 3 -0.90 6.80 -6.68
N SER A 4 -0.82 5.83 -5.79
CA SER A 4 -1.15 4.43 -6.06
C SER A 4 -2.57 4.12 -5.59
N VAL A 5 -3.44 3.66 -6.50
CA VAL A 5 -4.82 3.32 -6.17
C VAL A 5 -4.92 1.86 -5.77
N ASN A 6 -5.28 1.64 -4.49
CA ASN A 6 -5.50 0.29 -3.97
C ASN A 6 -6.92 -0.19 -4.31
N LEU A 7 -7.02 -1.20 -5.18
CA LEU A 7 -8.28 -1.69 -5.72
C LEU A 7 -8.96 -2.80 -4.88
N ASN A 8 -8.40 -3.16 -3.72
CA ASN A 8 -8.92 -4.25 -2.88
C ASN A 8 -10.40 -4.11 -2.52
N LYS A 9 -10.88 -2.88 -2.29
CA LYS A 9 -12.29 -2.66 -1.91
C LYS A 9 -13.26 -2.86 -3.08
N ILE A 10 -12.79 -2.65 -4.33
CA ILE A 10 -13.56 -3.01 -5.54
C ILE A 10 -13.68 -4.53 -5.63
N ALA A 11 -12.59 -5.26 -5.42
CA ALA A 11 -12.59 -6.71 -5.38
C ALA A 11 -13.49 -7.25 -4.25
N LEU A 12 -13.46 -6.64 -3.06
CA LEU A 12 -14.33 -6.99 -1.94
C LEU A 12 -15.81 -6.84 -2.32
N LEU A 13 -16.18 -5.73 -2.96
CA LEU A 13 -17.56 -5.49 -3.41
C LEU A 13 -17.98 -6.51 -4.48
N ARG A 14 -17.12 -6.82 -5.45
CA ARG A 14 -17.33 -7.89 -6.43
C ARG A 14 -17.61 -9.23 -5.75
N ASN A 15 -16.75 -9.60 -4.80
CA ASN A 15 -16.83 -10.89 -4.12
C ASN A 15 -18.11 -11.04 -3.29
N SER A 16 -18.70 -9.94 -2.79
CA SER A 16 -19.94 -9.97 -2.00
C SER A 16 -21.15 -10.57 -2.75
N ARG A 17 -21.08 -10.65 -4.10
CA ARG A 17 -22.15 -11.20 -4.95
C ARG A 17 -21.75 -12.46 -5.72
N GLY A 18 -20.47 -12.85 -5.69
CA GLY A 18 -19.97 -14.01 -6.43
C GLY A 18 -20.09 -13.87 -7.97
N SER A 19 -20.08 -12.62 -8.47
CA SER A 19 -20.09 -12.29 -9.91
C SER A 19 -18.83 -11.49 -10.27
N ASN A 20 -18.66 -11.11 -11.55
CA ASN A 20 -17.57 -10.23 -11.97
C ASN A 20 -17.97 -8.74 -12.00
N THR A 21 -18.92 -8.34 -11.14
CA THR A 21 -19.38 -6.95 -11.06
C THR A 21 -19.27 -6.45 -9.61
N PRO A 22 -18.57 -5.31 -9.38
CA PRO A 22 -17.81 -4.50 -10.34
C PRO A 22 -16.56 -5.24 -10.86
N SER A 23 -16.21 -5.03 -12.16
CA SER A 23 -14.98 -5.60 -12.71
C SER A 23 -13.76 -4.85 -12.21
N LEU A 24 -12.82 -5.57 -11.59
CA LEU A 24 -11.57 -4.98 -11.08
C LEU A 24 -10.74 -4.37 -12.22
N GLU A 25 -10.63 -5.09 -13.33
CA GLU A 25 -9.90 -4.64 -14.52
C GLU A 25 -10.53 -3.36 -15.12
N ALA A 26 -11.86 -3.25 -15.18
CA ALA A 26 -12.52 -2.05 -15.70
C ALA A 26 -12.16 -0.82 -14.85
N TYR A 27 -12.17 -0.93 -13.52
CA TYR A 27 -11.77 0.16 -12.63
C TYR A 27 -10.26 0.45 -12.68
N ALA A 28 -9.42 -0.57 -12.89
CA ALA A 28 -8.01 -0.37 -13.16
C ALA A 28 -7.78 0.46 -14.43
N TYR A 29 -8.40 0.08 -15.56
CA TYR A 29 -8.35 0.86 -16.80
C TYR A 29 -8.83 2.30 -16.61
N GLN A 30 -9.89 2.48 -15.85
CA GLN A 30 -10.46 3.80 -15.55
C GLN A 30 -9.50 4.66 -14.74
N ALA A 31 -8.89 4.11 -13.67
CA ALA A 31 -7.89 4.80 -12.87
C ALA A 31 -6.65 5.19 -13.70
N ILE A 32 -6.15 4.27 -14.53
CA ILE A 32 -5.03 4.53 -15.45
C ILE A 32 -5.36 5.66 -16.42
N ALA A 33 -6.55 5.65 -17.01
CA ALA A 33 -6.99 6.69 -17.96
C ALA A 33 -7.10 8.07 -17.31
N LEU A 34 -7.33 8.13 -16.01
CA LEU A 34 -7.35 9.38 -15.21
C LEU A 34 -5.97 9.87 -14.81
N GLY A 35 -4.93 9.07 -15.02
CA GLY A 35 -3.54 9.47 -14.82
C GLY A 35 -3.01 9.23 -13.41
N VAL A 36 -3.44 8.16 -12.73
CA VAL A 36 -2.79 7.69 -11.49
C VAL A 36 -1.38 7.22 -11.77
N ASP A 37 -0.53 7.22 -10.77
CA ASP A 37 0.89 6.87 -10.91
C ASP A 37 1.15 5.37 -10.69
N GLY A 38 0.26 4.68 -9.96
CA GLY A 38 0.37 3.25 -9.69
C GLY A 38 -0.95 2.60 -9.30
N LEU A 39 -0.95 1.26 -9.29
CA LEU A 39 -2.02 0.44 -8.73
C LEU A 39 -1.46 -0.48 -7.66
N THR A 40 -2.23 -0.68 -6.60
CA THR A 40 -1.88 -1.55 -5.49
C THR A 40 -2.92 -2.65 -5.30
N LEU A 41 -2.46 -3.88 -5.06
CA LEU A 41 -3.28 -5.01 -4.61
C LEU A 41 -2.63 -5.72 -3.43
N HIS A 42 -3.50 -6.23 -2.53
CA HIS A 42 -3.11 -7.07 -1.41
C HIS A 42 -3.92 -8.38 -1.42
N PRO A 43 -3.57 -9.35 -2.25
CA PRO A 43 -4.21 -10.67 -2.21
C PRO A 43 -3.93 -11.38 -0.89
N ARG A 44 -4.98 -11.91 -0.27
CA ARG A 44 -4.88 -12.66 0.99
C ARG A 44 -5.25 -14.12 0.80
N PRO A 45 -4.73 -15.05 1.64
CA PRO A 45 -5.04 -16.48 1.54
C PRO A 45 -6.52 -16.85 1.63
N ASP A 46 -7.34 -15.98 2.22
CA ASP A 46 -8.80 -16.18 2.34
C ASP A 46 -9.61 -15.59 1.19
N HIS A 47 -8.95 -14.95 0.23
CA HIS A 47 -9.57 -14.33 -0.96
C HIS A 47 -10.73 -13.38 -0.65
N ARG A 48 -10.72 -12.72 0.53
CA ARG A 48 -11.79 -11.79 0.91
C ARG A 48 -11.94 -10.63 -0.07
N HIS A 49 -10.85 -10.22 -0.73
CA HIS A 49 -10.86 -9.16 -1.76
C HIS A 49 -10.09 -9.59 -3.01
N ALA A 50 -8.93 -9.00 -3.33
CA ALA A 50 -8.14 -9.41 -4.49
C ALA A 50 -7.70 -10.87 -4.39
N THR A 51 -7.78 -11.59 -5.50
CA THR A 51 -7.33 -12.97 -5.67
C THR A 51 -5.94 -13.03 -6.31
N SER A 52 -5.33 -14.22 -6.36
CA SER A 52 -4.09 -14.41 -7.11
C SER A 52 -4.26 -14.06 -8.59
N ASN A 53 -5.37 -14.45 -9.22
CA ASN A 53 -5.67 -14.12 -10.61
C ASN A 53 -5.82 -12.61 -10.82
N ASP A 54 -6.44 -11.89 -9.90
CA ASP A 54 -6.52 -10.43 -9.99
C ASP A 54 -5.12 -9.80 -10.02
N ALA A 55 -4.20 -10.27 -9.16
CA ALA A 55 -2.84 -9.75 -9.13
C ALA A 55 -2.08 -10.04 -10.42
N LEU A 56 -2.24 -11.22 -11.02
CA LEU A 56 -1.63 -11.58 -12.30
C LEU A 56 -2.16 -10.69 -13.44
N ASN A 57 -3.48 -10.50 -13.50
CA ASN A 57 -4.12 -9.70 -14.55
C ASN A 57 -3.76 -8.22 -14.43
N ILE A 58 -3.82 -7.65 -13.21
CA ILE A 58 -3.48 -6.25 -12.97
C ILE A 58 -1.98 -6.00 -13.16
N GLY A 59 -1.10 -6.92 -12.73
CA GLY A 59 0.33 -6.83 -13.01
C GLY A 59 0.64 -6.80 -14.50
N SER A 60 -0.02 -7.66 -15.29
CA SER A 60 0.10 -7.66 -16.76
C SER A 60 -0.37 -6.34 -17.36
N LEU A 61 -1.53 -5.84 -16.93
CA LEU A 61 -2.09 -4.57 -17.37
C LEU A 61 -1.16 -3.39 -17.06
N CYS A 62 -0.62 -3.32 -15.84
CA CYS A 62 0.30 -2.25 -15.45
C CYS A 62 1.55 -2.27 -16.30
N LYS A 63 2.12 -3.45 -16.56
CA LYS A 63 3.27 -3.61 -17.45
C LYS A 63 2.98 -3.14 -18.87
N GLU A 64 1.83 -3.51 -19.46
CA GLU A 64 1.40 -3.06 -20.78
C GLU A 64 1.24 -1.53 -20.88
N ARG A 65 0.91 -0.89 -19.77
CA ARG A 65 0.66 0.55 -19.68
C ARG A 65 1.85 1.35 -19.15
N SER A 66 2.97 0.68 -18.81
CA SER A 66 4.14 1.28 -18.16
C SER A 66 3.74 2.05 -16.88
N LEU A 67 2.85 1.46 -16.10
CA LEU A 67 2.36 1.96 -14.83
C LEU A 67 2.93 1.13 -13.69
N GLU A 68 3.23 1.75 -12.55
CA GLU A 68 3.74 1.04 -11.38
C GLU A 68 2.70 0.09 -10.80
N PHE A 69 3.11 -1.14 -10.50
CA PHE A 69 2.32 -2.13 -9.77
C PHE A 69 2.98 -2.45 -8.43
N ASN A 70 2.28 -2.14 -7.34
CA ASN A 70 2.66 -2.51 -5.98
C ASN A 70 1.86 -3.73 -5.52
N LEU A 71 2.55 -4.78 -5.08
CA LEU A 71 1.94 -5.99 -4.52
C LEU A 71 2.22 -6.05 -3.02
N GLU A 72 1.17 -5.96 -2.21
CA GLU A 72 1.25 -6.04 -0.76
C GLU A 72 0.97 -7.46 -0.27
N GLY A 73 1.61 -7.87 0.81
CA GLY A 73 1.28 -9.14 1.45
C GLY A 73 2.23 -9.56 2.57
N ASN A 74 1.79 -10.58 3.32
CA ASN A 74 2.64 -11.20 4.31
C ASN A 74 3.61 -12.18 3.62
N PRO A 75 4.94 -12.00 3.77
CA PRO A 75 5.95 -12.84 3.11
C PRO A 75 5.87 -14.32 3.51
N PHE A 76 5.21 -14.62 4.63
CA PHE A 76 5.09 -15.99 5.15
C PHE A 76 3.79 -16.69 4.73
N SER A 77 2.94 -16.00 3.97
CA SER A 77 1.69 -16.59 3.45
C SER A 77 1.98 -17.70 2.45
N GLN A 78 1.68 -18.92 2.86
CA GLN A 78 1.89 -20.14 2.08
C GLN A 78 0.73 -20.40 1.11
N PRO A 79 0.93 -21.23 0.07
CA PRO A 79 -0.16 -21.66 -0.80
C PRO A 79 -1.33 -22.25 -0.01
N LYS A 80 -2.55 -21.81 -0.35
CA LYS A 80 -3.79 -22.28 0.31
C LYS A 80 -4.96 -22.16 -0.67
N ASN A 81 -5.62 -23.27 -0.99
CA ASN A 81 -6.66 -23.32 -2.02
C ASN A 81 -6.14 -22.73 -3.36
N GLU A 82 -6.82 -21.70 -3.86
CA GLU A 82 -6.42 -20.99 -5.10
C GLU A 82 -5.38 -19.88 -4.87
N PHE A 83 -4.98 -19.63 -3.63
CA PHE A 83 -3.91 -18.69 -3.32
C PHE A 83 -2.55 -19.33 -3.57
N LEU A 84 -1.75 -18.73 -4.43
CA LEU A 84 -0.45 -19.28 -4.88
C LEU A 84 0.63 -19.29 -3.79
N GLY A 85 0.41 -18.60 -2.66
CA GLY A 85 1.47 -18.21 -1.73
C GLY A 85 2.13 -16.91 -2.18
N PHE A 86 2.54 -16.09 -1.23
CA PHE A 86 2.95 -14.72 -1.56
C PHE A 86 4.21 -14.66 -2.42
N TYR A 87 5.22 -15.48 -2.12
CA TYR A 87 6.45 -15.49 -2.91
C TYR A 87 6.20 -15.91 -4.38
N GLU A 88 5.46 -16.99 -4.58
CA GLU A 88 5.12 -17.47 -5.93
C GLU A 88 4.30 -16.42 -6.70
N LEU A 89 3.40 -15.72 -6.00
CA LEU A 89 2.63 -14.65 -6.59
C LEU A 89 3.52 -13.48 -7.04
N CYS A 90 4.53 -13.10 -6.25
CA CYS A 90 5.53 -12.10 -6.65
C CYS A 90 6.31 -12.54 -7.91
N LEU A 91 6.72 -13.81 -7.98
CA LEU A 91 7.42 -14.35 -9.14
C LEU A 91 6.60 -14.26 -10.43
N GLN A 92 5.30 -14.58 -10.34
CA GLN A 92 4.43 -14.62 -11.52
C GLN A 92 3.89 -13.24 -11.91
N ALA A 93 3.45 -12.42 -10.94
CA ALA A 93 2.90 -11.09 -11.18
C ALA A 93 3.96 -10.06 -11.57
N LYS A 94 5.22 -10.25 -11.17
CA LYS A 94 6.37 -9.38 -11.45
C LYS A 94 6.06 -7.90 -11.15
N PRO A 95 5.72 -7.57 -9.91
CA PRO A 95 5.43 -6.20 -9.53
C PRO A 95 6.69 -5.33 -9.61
N ASP A 96 6.49 -4.01 -9.72
CA ASP A 96 7.57 -3.02 -9.62
C ASP A 96 7.99 -2.79 -8.17
N GLN A 97 7.05 -3.00 -7.23
CA GLN A 97 7.27 -2.91 -5.79
C GLN A 97 6.55 -4.04 -5.04
N ILE A 98 7.21 -4.55 -4.01
CA ILE A 98 6.63 -5.50 -3.05
C ILE A 98 6.62 -4.82 -1.69
N THR A 99 5.42 -4.61 -1.12
CA THR A 99 5.28 -4.08 0.24
C THR A 99 4.96 -5.22 1.22
N LEU A 100 5.85 -5.45 2.18
CA LEU A 100 5.70 -6.50 3.18
C LEU A 100 4.92 -6.00 4.40
N VAL A 101 3.83 -6.69 4.70
CA VAL A 101 2.95 -6.39 5.83
C VAL A 101 2.88 -7.57 6.80
N PRO A 102 2.75 -7.33 8.13
CA PRO A 102 2.78 -8.40 9.14
C PRO A 102 1.44 -9.13 9.31
N ASP A 103 0.46 -8.87 8.46
CA ASP A 103 -0.92 -9.33 8.61
C ASP A 103 -1.05 -10.84 8.84
N GLY A 104 -1.71 -11.21 9.94
CA GLY A 104 -2.07 -12.58 10.26
C GLY A 104 -3.34 -13.08 9.56
N GLU A 105 -3.55 -14.41 9.57
CA GLU A 105 -4.82 -15.00 9.14
C GLU A 105 -5.97 -14.49 10.03
N GLY A 106 -7.06 -14.04 9.41
CA GLY A 106 -8.25 -13.55 10.12
C GLY A 106 -8.22 -12.08 10.53
N GLN A 107 -7.08 -11.39 10.41
CA GLN A 107 -6.98 -9.96 10.68
C GLN A 107 -7.78 -9.17 9.63
N LEU A 108 -8.66 -8.27 10.07
CA LEU A 108 -9.60 -7.58 9.17
C LEU A 108 -8.90 -6.62 8.20
N THR A 109 -7.89 -5.91 8.67
CA THR A 109 -7.08 -4.95 7.92
C THR A 109 -5.68 -4.88 8.51
N SER A 110 -4.74 -4.25 7.81
CA SER A 110 -3.39 -3.98 8.33
C SER A 110 -3.48 -2.86 9.37
N ASP A 111 -3.51 -3.18 10.65
CA ASP A 111 -3.72 -2.25 11.77
C ASP A 111 -2.46 -1.99 12.60
N SER A 112 -1.32 -2.51 12.18
CA SER A 112 0.00 -2.26 12.75
C SER A 112 1.11 -2.48 11.72
N GLY A 113 2.21 -1.74 11.87
CA GLY A 113 3.43 -1.96 11.11
C GLY A 113 4.20 -3.20 11.58
N TRP A 114 5.26 -3.52 10.87
CA TRP A 114 6.19 -4.60 11.22
C TRP A 114 6.90 -4.31 12.53
N GLU A 115 6.91 -5.30 13.43
CA GLU A 115 7.64 -5.21 14.69
C GLU A 115 9.11 -5.61 14.46
N PRO A 116 10.09 -4.74 14.79
CA PRO A 116 11.51 -5.08 14.72
C PRO A 116 11.83 -6.37 15.49
N GLY A 117 12.62 -7.26 14.88
CA GLY A 117 12.95 -8.56 15.47
C GLY A 117 11.95 -9.68 15.19
N PHE A 118 10.79 -9.37 14.63
CA PHE A 118 9.78 -10.41 14.34
C PHE A 118 10.19 -11.25 13.14
N ARG A 119 10.52 -12.52 13.39
CA ARG A 119 10.88 -13.53 12.38
C ARG A 119 12.04 -13.11 11.46
N ASP A 120 13.06 -12.45 11.97
CA ASP A 120 14.18 -11.87 11.21
C ASP A 120 14.83 -12.83 10.21
N SER A 121 15.13 -14.05 10.65
CA SER A 121 15.80 -15.04 9.78
C SER A 121 14.96 -15.41 8.56
N GLU A 122 13.65 -15.51 8.73
CA GLU A 122 12.71 -15.84 7.67
C GLU A 122 12.48 -14.62 6.75
N LEU A 123 12.39 -13.42 7.33
CA LEU A 123 12.27 -12.17 6.59
C LEU A 123 13.53 -11.94 5.72
N LYS A 124 14.73 -12.09 6.28
CA LYS A 124 16.00 -12.03 5.53
C LYS A 124 16.05 -13.04 4.40
N SER A 125 15.58 -14.27 4.66
CA SER A 125 15.50 -15.30 3.62
C SER A 125 14.55 -14.90 2.50
N PHE A 126 13.40 -14.29 2.82
CA PHE A 126 12.45 -13.80 1.83
C PHE A 126 13.07 -12.67 0.98
N ILE A 127 13.66 -11.65 1.61
CA ILE A 127 14.31 -10.53 0.94
C ILE A 127 15.43 -11.03 0.02
N THR A 128 16.26 -11.97 0.49
CA THR A 128 17.33 -12.56 -0.33
C THR A 128 16.79 -13.23 -1.60
N LYS A 129 15.66 -13.94 -1.48
CA LYS A 129 15.00 -14.56 -2.65
C LYS A 129 14.39 -13.51 -3.59
N THR A 130 13.84 -12.42 -3.06
CA THR A 130 13.26 -11.35 -3.89
C THR A 130 14.31 -10.51 -4.60
N ASN A 131 15.59 -10.54 -4.19
CA ASN A 131 16.68 -9.88 -4.91
C ASN A 131 16.88 -10.43 -6.34
N GLU A 132 16.35 -11.64 -6.66
CA GLU A 132 16.30 -12.16 -8.03
C GLU A 132 15.22 -11.47 -8.89
N LEU A 133 14.29 -10.78 -8.25
CA LEU A 133 13.25 -9.97 -8.90
C LEU A 133 13.78 -8.54 -9.08
N THR A 134 13.53 -7.95 -10.23
CA THR A 134 13.89 -6.56 -10.51
C THR A 134 12.81 -5.62 -9.96
N CYS A 135 12.53 -5.72 -8.66
CA CYS A 135 11.50 -4.91 -7.98
C CYS A 135 12.06 -4.26 -6.72
N ARG A 136 11.47 -3.16 -6.30
CA ARG A 136 11.77 -2.53 -5.01
C ARG A 136 11.08 -3.31 -3.89
N THR A 137 11.73 -3.34 -2.73
CA THR A 137 11.14 -3.88 -1.50
C THR A 137 10.77 -2.73 -0.56
N SER A 138 9.57 -2.77 -0.01
CA SER A 138 9.05 -1.81 0.96
C SER A 138 8.58 -2.54 2.22
N LEU A 139 8.87 -1.99 3.40
CA LEU A 139 8.39 -2.53 4.66
C LEU A 139 7.30 -1.62 5.23
N PHE A 140 6.13 -2.19 5.54
CA PHE A 140 5.05 -1.49 6.23
C PHE A 140 5.38 -1.35 7.71
N ILE A 141 5.55 -0.11 8.20
CA ILE A 141 6.09 0.19 9.53
C ILE A 141 5.20 1.13 10.34
N ASN A 142 5.33 1.06 11.65
CA ASN A 142 4.81 2.12 12.53
C ASN A 142 5.65 3.40 12.38
N ALA A 143 5.06 4.54 12.71
CA ALA A 143 5.76 5.83 12.63
C ALA A 143 6.70 6.03 13.84
N ASP A 144 7.82 5.27 13.88
CA ASP A 144 8.88 5.36 14.88
C ASP A 144 10.26 5.08 14.27
N ILE A 145 11.29 5.60 14.93
CA ILE A 145 12.69 5.55 14.45
C ILE A 145 13.25 4.13 14.43
N GLU A 146 12.91 3.30 15.43
CA GLU A 146 13.39 1.92 15.52
C GLU A 146 12.96 1.11 14.29
N SER A 147 11.70 1.28 13.88
CA SER A 147 11.16 0.63 12.68
C SER A 147 11.86 1.07 11.37
N VAL A 148 12.25 2.36 11.27
CA VAL A 148 13.03 2.86 10.11
C VAL A 148 14.43 2.27 10.09
N GLU A 149 15.13 2.29 11.22
CA GLU A 149 16.48 1.72 11.35
C GLU A 149 16.46 0.22 11.05
N TYR A 150 15.47 -0.49 11.57
CA TYR A 150 15.26 -1.90 11.26
C TYR A 150 15.05 -2.16 9.75
N ALA A 151 14.24 -1.36 9.07
CA ALA A 151 14.04 -1.50 7.62
C ALA A 151 15.37 -1.29 6.85
N SER A 152 16.18 -0.32 7.25
CA SER A 152 17.51 -0.07 6.69
C SER A 152 18.47 -1.24 6.93
N ASP A 153 18.55 -1.77 8.17
CA ASP A 153 19.41 -2.90 8.53
C ASP A 153 19.02 -4.19 7.82
N MET A 154 17.75 -4.32 7.46
CA MET A 154 17.21 -5.42 6.67
C MET A 154 17.39 -5.23 5.16
N ASN A 155 17.98 -4.11 4.69
CA ASN A 155 18.21 -3.74 3.30
C ASN A 155 16.92 -3.61 2.46
N PHE A 156 15.89 -3.00 3.01
CA PHE A 156 14.74 -2.55 2.23
C PHE A 156 15.11 -1.32 1.40
N ASP A 157 14.44 -1.15 0.26
CA ASP A 157 14.59 0.04 -0.59
C ASP A 157 13.72 1.20 -0.09
N ARG A 158 12.58 0.87 0.53
CA ARG A 158 11.56 1.81 0.99
C ARG A 158 10.96 1.38 2.33
N ILE A 159 10.31 2.35 2.95
CA ILE A 159 9.33 2.12 4.02
C ILE A 159 7.96 2.56 3.54
N GLU A 160 6.90 1.96 4.08
CA GLU A 160 5.53 2.48 4.00
C GLU A 160 5.02 2.77 5.41
N ILE A 161 4.82 4.05 5.71
CA ILE A 161 4.38 4.50 7.03
C ILE A 161 2.90 4.16 7.21
N TYR A 162 2.56 3.43 8.28
CA TYR A 162 1.19 3.21 8.72
C TYR A 162 0.57 4.52 9.23
N THR A 163 -0.34 5.09 8.47
CA THR A 163 -0.96 6.39 8.77
C THR A 163 -2.27 6.31 9.55
N GLY A 164 -2.68 5.13 10.02
CA GLY A 164 -3.87 4.98 10.86
C GLY A 164 -3.88 5.86 12.11
N PRO A 165 -2.79 5.91 12.92
CA PRO A 165 -2.72 6.80 14.06
C PRO A 165 -2.82 8.29 13.71
N PHE A 166 -2.24 8.72 12.59
CA PHE A 166 -2.36 10.08 12.06
C PHE A 166 -3.82 10.40 11.66
N ALA A 167 -4.46 9.49 10.92
CA ALA A 167 -5.85 9.66 10.53
C ALA A 167 -6.80 9.70 11.74
N HIS A 168 -6.54 8.90 12.77
CA HIS A 168 -7.29 8.95 14.02
C HIS A 168 -7.06 10.28 14.77
N ALA A 169 -5.81 10.73 14.85
CA ALA A 169 -5.45 11.99 15.49
C ALA A 169 -6.12 13.21 14.81
N TYR A 170 -6.33 13.16 13.50
CA TYR A 170 -7.09 14.16 12.77
C TYR A 170 -8.51 14.35 13.37
N LEU A 171 -9.17 13.25 13.76
CA LEU A 171 -10.50 13.28 14.37
C LEU A 171 -10.48 13.76 15.82
N LEU A 172 -9.36 13.62 16.54
CA LEU A 172 -9.21 14.05 17.92
C LEU A 172 -8.88 15.55 18.05
N GLY A 173 -8.32 16.15 17.01
CA GLY A 173 -8.07 17.59 16.95
C GLY A 173 -6.61 17.99 16.77
N LYS A 174 -6.37 19.31 16.71
CA LYS A 174 -5.10 19.87 16.27
C LYS A 174 -3.87 19.43 17.08
N ASN A 175 -3.98 19.30 18.39
CA ASN A 175 -2.83 18.94 19.24
C ASN A 175 -2.37 17.50 18.97
N GLU A 176 -3.30 16.56 18.92
CA GLU A 176 -3.03 15.16 18.64
C GLU A 176 -2.48 14.98 17.21
N LEU A 177 -3.06 15.70 16.25
CA LEU A 177 -2.60 15.72 14.88
C LEU A 177 -1.15 16.21 14.77
N GLN A 178 -0.82 17.33 15.46
CA GLN A 178 0.55 17.87 15.46
C GLN A 178 1.56 16.87 16.00
N VAL A 179 1.26 16.19 17.11
CA VAL A 179 2.14 15.15 17.68
C VAL A 179 2.39 14.02 16.70
N ASN A 180 1.36 13.57 15.99
CA ASN A 180 1.52 12.51 14.99
C ASN A 180 2.26 13.00 13.73
N CYS A 181 2.03 14.23 13.29
CA CYS A 181 2.77 14.83 12.19
C CYS A 181 4.25 14.99 12.53
N ASP A 182 4.59 15.40 13.75
CA ASP A 182 5.99 15.51 14.18
C ASP A 182 6.70 14.16 14.18
N LYS A 183 6.04 13.07 14.63
CA LYS A 183 6.55 11.70 14.54
C LYS A 183 6.80 11.27 13.08
N ILE A 184 5.82 11.49 12.20
CA ILE A 184 5.96 11.17 10.77
C ILE A 184 7.13 11.96 10.17
N LYS A 185 7.29 13.23 10.52
CA LYS A 185 8.40 14.07 10.07
C LYS A 185 9.76 13.54 10.52
N GLU A 186 9.88 13.10 11.77
CA GLU A 186 11.10 12.47 12.29
C GLU A 186 11.43 11.19 11.51
N VAL A 187 10.44 10.34 11.26
CA VAL A 187 10.55 9.10 10.47
C VAL A 187 11.00 9.41 9.04
N ILE A 188 10.38 10.39 8.37
CA ILE A 188 10.75 10.80 7.01
C ILE A 188 12.21 11.27 6.96
N ASN A 189 12.61 12.15 7.88
CA ASN A 189 13.99 12.65 7.93
C ASN A 189 14.99 11.50 8.14
N ARG A 190 14.70 10.60 9.08
CA ARG A 190 15.57 9.45 9.34
C ARG A 190 15.67 8.50 8.15
N ALA A 191 14.55 8.23 7.48
CA ALA A 191 14.53 7.40 6.27
C ALA A 191 15.40 8.01 5.16
N GLN A 192 15.29 9.32 4.94
CA GLN A 192 16.12 10.04 3.97
C GLN A 192 17.61 10.00 4.32
N ASP A 193 17.98 10.17 5.60
CA ASP A 193 19.37 10.06 6.06
C ASP A 193 19.95 8.65 5.79
N LEU A 194 19.12 7.63 5.82
CA LEU A 194 19.48 6.24 5.54
C LEU A 194 19.36 5.86 4.05
N GLY A 195 18.90 6.79 3.20
CA GLY A 195 18.72 6.55 1.76
C GLY A 195 17.50 5.72 1.39
N LEU A 196 16.52 5.57 2.31
CA LEU A 196 15.26 4.87 2.05
C LEU A 196 14.26 5.81 1.37
N GLY A 197 13.52 5.29 0.40
CA GLY A 197 12.31 5.95 -0.10
C GLY A 197 11.18 5.87 0.93
N VAL A 198 10.26 6.83 0.89
CA VAL A 198 9.16 6.93 1.86
C VAL A 198 7.82 6.87 1.17
N ASN A 199 7.06 5.81 1.44
CA ASN A 199 5.65 5.69 1.10
C ASN A 199 4.80 5.85 2.36
N ALA A 200 3.50 6.11 2.19
CA ALA A 200 2.55 6.16 3.29
C ALA A 200 1.20 5.56 2.86
N GLY A 201 0.54 4.90 3.77
CA GLY A 201 -0.73 4.23 3.48
C GLY A 201 -1.57 3.97 4.71
N HIS A 202 -2.82 3.63 4.46
CA HIS A 202 -3.87 3.33 5.41
C HIS A 202 -4.60 4.55 6.00
N ASP A 203 -5.93 4.52 5.92
CA ASP A 203 -6.86 5.54 6.45
C ASP A 203 -6.66 6.98 5.93
N LEU A 204 -5.88 7.15 4.85
CA LEU A 204 -5.80 8.44 4.16
C LEU A 204 -7.07 8.72 3.37
N SER A 205 -7.55 9.97 3.44
CA SER A 205 -8.78 10.44 2.82
C SER A 205 -8.63 11.85 2.26
N LEU A 206 -9.64 12.35 1.53
CA LEU A 206 -9.67 13.76 1.07
C LEU A 206 -9.57 14.76 2.21
N ASP A 207 -9.98 14.36 3.42
CA ASP A 207 -10.02 15.26 4.58
C ASP A 207 -8.65 15.43 5.27
N ASN A 208 -7.74 14.44 5.13
CA ASN A 208 -6.48 14.43 5.89
C ASN A 208 -5.20 14.39 5.02
N ILE A 209 -5.30 14.06 3.74
CA ILE A 209 -4.12 13.88 2.88
C ILE A 209 -3.32 15.17 2.66
N GLU A 210 -3.99 16.33 2.61
CA GLU A 210 -3.31 17.62 2.49
C GLU A 210 -2.43 17.89 3.71
N LEU A 211 -2.92 17.58 4.90
CA LEU A 211 -2.19 17.73 6.15
C LEU A 211 -1.01 16.75 6.26
N LEU A 212 -1.11 15.58 5.63
CA LEU A 212 0.01 14.65 5.57
C LEU A 212 1.18 15.24 4.76
N LYS A 213 0.92 16.01 3.71
CA LYS A 213 1.96 16.70 2.92
C LYS A 213 2.77 17.69 3.78
N GLU A 214 2.14 18.28 4.79
CA GLU A 214 2.80 19.21 5.72
C GLU A 214 3.79 18.49 6.66
N CYS A 215 3.63 17.18 6.87
CA CYS A 215 4.53 16.39 7.72
C CYS A 215 5.92 16.17 7.06
N GLY A 216 6.02 16.22 5.72
CA GLY A 216 7.30 16.09 5.01
C GLY A 216 7.16 15.49 3.60
N PRO A 217 8.27 15.33 2.87
CA PRO A 217 8.24 14.76 1.54
C PRO A 217 8.00 13.25 1.59
N ILE A 218 6.92 12.83 0.94
CA ILE A 218 6.53 11.43 0.74
C ILE A 218 6.57 11.14 -0.75
N ASP A 219 7.15 10.01 -1.15
CA ASP A 219 7.28 9.61 -2.55
C ASP A 219 5.93 9.16 -3.12
N GLU A 220 5.20 8.33 -2.37
CA GLU A 220 3.95 7.73 -2.83
C GLU A 220 2.96 7.52 -1.67
N VAL A 221 1.67 7.63 -1.98
CA VAL A 221 0.58 7.22 -1.09
C VAL A 221 -0.25 6.11 -1.74
N SER A 222 -0.56 5.07 -0.95
CA SER A 222 -1.46 3.97 -1.33
C SER A 222 -2.81 4.19 -0.66
N ILE A 223 -3.87 4.44 -1.47
CA ILE A 223 -5.20 4.77 -0.96
C ILE A 223 -6.24 3.82 -1.56
N GLY A 224 -7.00 3.14 -0.69
CA GLY A 224 -8.04 2.19 -1.12
C GLY A 224 -9.41 2.47 -0.55
N HIS A 225 -9.58 2.33 0.78
CA HIS A 225 -10.88 2.41 1.42
C HIS A 225 -11.56 3.78 1.18
N ALA A 226 -10.84 4.86 1.40
CA ALA A 226 -11.38 6.20 1.25
C ALA A 226 -11.74 6.53 -0.20
N ILE A 227 -10.95 6.09 -1.20
CA ILE A 227 -11.34 6.24 -2.61
C ILE A 227 -12.71 5.62 -2.86
N MET A 228 -13.00 4.43 -2.30
CA MET A 228 -14.30 3.80 -2.50
C MET A 228 -15.43 4.51 -1.76
N THR A 229 -15.22 4.92 -0.52
CA THR A 229 -16.25 5.64 0.24
C THR A 229 -16.56 7.02 -0.36
N ASP A 230 -15.53 7.75 -0.81
CA ASP A 230 -15.69 9.00 -1.52
C ASP A 230 -16.35 8.82 -2.89
N SER A 231 -16.08 7.70 -3.57
CA SER A 231 -16.70 7.37 -4.86
C SER A 231 -18.21 7.13 -4.75
N LEU A 232 -18.70 6.66 -3.60
CA LEU A 232 -20.15 6.58 -3.35
C LEU A 232 -20.82 7.96 -3.30
N LYS A 233 -20.04 9.01 -2.97
CA LYS A 233 -20.53 10.39 -2.87
C LYS A 233 -20.33 11.16 -4.16
N TYR A 234 -19.20 11.00 -4.83
CA TYR A 234 -18.79 11.85 -5.97
C TYR A 234 -18.73 11.11 -7.30
N GLY A 235 -18.81 9.78 -7.29
CA GLY A 235 -18.45 8.92 -8.43
C GLY A 235 -16.93 8.70 -8.50
N PHE A 236 -16.52 7.58 -9.11
CA PHE A 236 -15.12 7.14 -9.12
C PHE A 236 -14.17 8.13 -9.80
N ASP A 237 -14.51 8.61 -11.00
CA ASP A 237 -13.65 9.53 -11.77
C ASP A 237 -13.41 10.84 -11.03
N ALA A 238 -14.48 11.44 -10.52
CA ALA A 238 -14.37 12.70 -9.79
C ALA A 238 -13.57 12.53 -8.49
N THR A 239 -13.68 11.38 -7.83
CA THR A 239 -12.91 11.05 -6.64
C THR A 239 -11.42 10.95 -6.97
N ILE A 240 -11.05 10.15 -7.97
CA ILE A 240 -9.64 10.01 -8.40
C ILE A 240 -9.04 11.37 -8.75
N MET A 241 -9.76 12.19 -9.53
CA MET A 241 -9.29 13.53 -9.90
C MET A 241 -9.11 14.46 -8.68
N LYS A 242 -9.95 14.35 -7.65
CA LYS A 242 -9.77 15.12 -6.40
C LYS A 242 -8.47 14.73 -5.70
N TYR A 243 -8.19 13.43 -5.55
CA TYR A 243 -6.92 12.96 -4.96
C TYR A 243 -5.72 13.42 -5.77
N ILE A 244 -5.75 13.25 -7.10
CA ILE A 244 -4.66 13.70 -7.99
C ILE A 244 -4.40 15.20 -7.84
N ASN A 245 -5.44 16.02 -7.79
CA ASN A 245 -5.31 17.47 -7.64
C ASN A 245 -4.62 17.82 -6.32
N ILE A 246 -5.10 17.29 -5.18
CA ILE A 246 -4.49 17.56 -3.86
C ILE A 246 -3.02 17.10 -3.82
N ILE A 247 -2.73 15.92 -4.38
CA ILE A 247 -1.38 15.34 -4.36
C ILE A 247 -0.41 16.14 -5.21
N ARG A 248 -0.85 16.68 -6.36
CA ARG A 248 -0.02 17.41 -7.32
C ARG A 248 0.00 18.93 -7.14
N GLU A 249 -0.93 19.49 -6.37
CA GLU A 249 -0.84 20.89 -5.96
C GLU A 249 0.45 21.12 -5.14
N LYS A 250 1.14 22.23 -5.46
CA LYS A 250 2.42 22.58 -4.83
C LYS A 250 2.21 23.41 -3.57
#